data_1ca76849fbbf69ff7fae25ebf122a406
#
_entry.id   1ca76849fbbf69ff7fae25ebf122a406
#
_cell.length_a   1.000
_cell.length_b   1.000
_cell.length_c   1.000
_cell.angle_alpha   90.00
_cell.angle_beta   90.00
_cell.angle_gamma   90.00
#
_symmetry.space_group_name_H-M   'P 1'
#
loop_
_entity.id
_entity.type
_entity.pdbx_description
1 polymer ?
#
loop_
_entity_poly.entity_id
_entity_poly.type
_entity_poly.pdbx_seq_one_letter_code
_entity_poly.pdbx_strand_id
1 'polypeptide(L)'
;MNPMYIAATAATALIVTPTLPASAQTARAISRSDKAQGAQAHPQLLAQFGGPYTGPQAAFVERVGKRVAVQSGLSNAQGDFTVTLLDSPVENAFAVPGGYVYVTRQLLALMNSEAELAAVLGHEVGHVAARHSNKRNTRATLGNLLSAGVGVLTGSDVLTRLASTGSQLYTLGFSRSQEYEADGLGVRYATAAGYDPYGMAAMLRQLNDDQTLTARIEGKQADAVPTWASTHPNGEDRVARARKLAQQVRGAPAAGVQDIAFLRMLDGMPYDDNPAQGIVDGQTFRHPQFRLQFTAPAGYKIDNGTDAVTIAGSGGQAQFRTAAATTDLSAFVRARLAELGARDTAGVELRSGQINGLQTVQGTVSATSNGRAVDATIIAYRFPSSTYYFLVVTPSGSRLGPLTSLVSSVSELSPQAAAGIKGKRIRIVTVKAGDTIDSLARQMAYPDHQRDRFVTLNALEDSPTLTPGRLVKLVVAG
;
A
#
# COMPACT_ATOMS: atom_id res chain seq x y z
N MET A 1 34.66 79.19 37.54
CA MET A 1 34.68 77.77 37.84
C MET A 1 33.32 77.24 37.46
N ASN A 2 33.13 76.65 36.30
CA ASN A 2 31.91 76.08 35.82
C ASN A 2 32.01 74.56 35.93
N PRO A 3 30.99 73.80 36.44
CA PRO A 3 31.01 72.38 36.37
C PRO A 3 30.39 71.91 35.05
N MET A 4 31.06 71.01 34.43
CA MET A 4 30.72 70.31 33.20
C MET A 4 29.70 69.19 33.52
N TYR A 5 28.51 69.23 32.93
CA TYR A 5 27.53 68.16 32.99
C TYR A 5 27.82 67.14 31.88
N ILE A 6 28.10 65.89 32.28
CA ILE A 6 28.17 64.73 31.36
C ILE A 6 26.78 64.12 31.23
N ALA A 7 26.22 64.23 30.05
CA ALA A 7 24.96 63.55 29.71
C ALA A 7 25.26 62.12 29.28
N ALA A 8 24.76 61.14 30.05
CA ALA A 8 24.82 59.74 29.69
C ALA A 8 23.61 59.40 28.79
N THR A 9 23.86 59.13 27.51
CA THR A 9 22.86 58.59 26.58
C THR A 9 22.68 57.09 26.80
N ALA A 10 21.55 56.65 27.31
CA ALA A 10 21.17 55.25 27.39
C ALA A 10 20.67 54.78 26.01
N ALA A 11 21.42 53.89 25.37
CA ALA A 11 21.02 53.22 24.16
C ALA A 11 20.06 52.08 24.51
N THR A 12 18.80 52.23 24.22
CA THR A 12 17.80 51.19 24.33
C THR A 12 17.92 50.26 23.13
N ALA A 13 18.49 49.06 23.33
CA ALA A 13 18.50 48.01 22.32
C ALA A 13 17.10 47.44 22.13
N LEU A 14 16.47 47.71 20.98
CA LEU A 14 15.23 47.01 20.58
C LEU A 14 15.59 45.55 20.24
N ILE A 15 15.19 44.65 21.12
CA ILE A 15 15.21 43.19 20.81
C ILE A 15 14.02 42.92 19.87
N VAL A 16 14.32 42.88 18.57
CA VAL A 16 13.37 42.37 17.57
C VAL A 16 13.33 40.84 17.71
N THR A 17 12.36 40.33 18.43
CA THR A 17 12.06 38.90 18.39
C THR A 17 11.46 38.58 17.03
N PRO A 18 12.03 37.63 16.26
CA PRO A 18 11.41 37.19 15.01
C PRO A 18 10.08 36.52 15.35
N THR A 19 8.98 37.17 15.04
CA THR A 19 7.66 36.56 15.03
C THR A 19 7.65 35.53 13.91
N LEU A 20 7.68 34.25 14.27
CA LEU A 20 7.31 33.17 13.35
C LEU A 20 5.93 33.47 12.79
N PRO A 21 5.68 33.26 11.48
CA PRO A 21 4.35 33.47 10.94
C PRO A 21 3.35 32.59 11.68
N ALA A 22 2.42 33.22 12.35
CA ALA A 22 1.33 32.55 13.03
C ALA A 22 0.44 31.86 12.00
N SER A 23 0.04 30.67 12.36
CA SER A 23 -1.16 29.96 11.94
C SER A 23 -1.04 29.00 10.76
N ALA A 24 -0.50 27.81 11.03
CA ALA A 24 -1.34 26.68 10.72
C ALA A 24 -2.43 26.63 11.81
N GLN A 25 -3.68 26.91 11.48
CA GLN A 25 -4.80 26.69 12.39
C GLN A 25 -4.80 25.20 12.74
N THR A 26 -4.30 24.87 13.93
CA THR A 26 -4.37 23.51 14.47
C THR A 26 -5.82 23.08 14.44
N ALA A 27 -6.09 21.91 13.87
CA ALA A 27 -7.41 21.33 13.88
C ALA A 27 -7.90 21.27 15.33
N ARG A 28 -9.17 21.55 15.54
CA ARG A 28 -9.83 21.30 16.83
C ARG A 28 -9.72 19.81 17.14
N ALA A 29 -9.67 19.43 18.41
CA ALA A 29 -9.60 18.06 18.90
C ALA A 29 -10.47 17.08 18.08
N ILE A 30 -10.04 15.84 17.99
CA ILE A 30 -10.78 14.77 17.27
C ILE A 30 -12.24 14.77 17.73
N SER A 31 -13.16 15.04 16.83
CA SER A 31 -14.58 15.10 17.15
C SER A 31 -15.15 13.70 17.40
N ARG A 32 -16.28 13.63 18.15
CA ARG A 32 -17.00 12.35 18.31
C ARG A 32 -17.47 11.77 16.97
N SER A 33 -17.88 12.63 16.03
CA SER A 33 -18.28 12.20 14.68
C SER A 33 -17.11 11.62 13.90
N ASP A 34 -15.92 12.23 14.00
CA ASP A 34 -14.73 11.71 13.32
C ASP A 34 -14.31 10.36 13.92
N LYS A 35 -14.35 10.22 15.26
CA LYS A 35 -14.08 8.92 15.92
C LYS A 35 -15.06 7.83 15.48
N ALA A 36 -16.36 8.13 15.40
CA ALA A 36 -17.36 7.18 14.94
C ALA A 36 -17.15 6.77 13.46
N GLN A 37 -16.84 7.74 12.60
CA GLN A 37 -16.56 7.48 11.18
C GLN A 37 -15.31 6.62 11.01
N GLY A 38 -14.23 6.91 11.72
CA GLY A 38 -13.00 6.13 11.68
C GLY A 38 -13.22 4.69 12.19
N ALA A 39 -13.95 4.54 13.31
CA ALA A 39 -14.28 3.23 13.87
C ALA A 39 -15.12 2.38 12.91
N GLN A 40 -16.03 2.99 12.17
CA GLN A 40 -16.83 2.30 11.14
C GLN A 40 -15.99 1.88 9.93
N ALA A 41 -15.04 2.74 9.51
CA ALA A 41 -14.16 2.46 8.37
C ALA A 41 -13.09 1.42 8.69
N HIS A 42 -12.59 1.39 9.91
CA HIS A 42 -11.43 0.60 10.32
C HIS A 42 -11.50 -0.89 9.95
N PRO A 43 -12.57 -1.66 10.26
CA PRO A 43 -12.64 -3.08 9.92
C PRO A 43 -12.56 -3.33 8.39
N GLN A 44 -13.17 -2.46 7.60
CA GLN A 44 -13.18 -2.57 6.14
C GLN A 44 -11.80 -2.25 5.55
N LEU A 45 -11.12 -1.22 6.08
CA LEU A 45 -9.76 -0.89 5.67
C LEU A 45 -8.79 -2.02 6.03
N LEU A 46 -8.92 -2.63 7.22
CA LEU A 46 -8.13 -3.80 7.56
C LEU A 46 -8.35 -4.93 6.56
N ALA A 47 -9.61 -5.29 6.27
CA ALA A 47 -9.94 -6.35 5.32
C ALA A 47 -9.36 -6.05 3.93
N GLN A 48 -9.39 -4.79 3.49
CA GLN A 48 -8.93 -4.39 2.17
C GLN A 48 -7.40 -4.44 1.99
N PHE A 49 -6.64 -4.28 3.06
CA PHE A 49 -5.17 -4.22 3.04
C PHE A 49 -4.49 -5.44 3.70
N GLY A 50 -5.11 -6.62 3.68
CA GLY A 50 -4.50 -7.85 4.17
C GLY A 50 -4.58 -8.08 5.67
N GLY A 51 -5.29 -7.23 6.37
CA GLY A 51 -5.39 -7.27 7.83
C GLY A 51 -4.23 -6.59 8.55
N PRO A 52 -4.26 -6.58 9.88
CA PRO A 52 -3.16 -6.08 10.67
C PRO A 52 -1.98 -7.06 10.61
N TYR A 53 -0.79 -6.55 10.38
CA TYR A 53 0.42 -7.35 10.52
C TYR A 53 0.70 -7.67 12.00
N THR A 54 0.94 -8.94 12.31
CA THR A 54 1.07 -9.44 13.70
C THR A 54 2.52 -9.69 14.14
N GLY A 55 3.50 -9.40 13.28
CA GLY A 55 4.92 -9.53 13.62
C GLY A 55 5.41 -8.45 14.60
N PRO A 56 6.64 -8.60 15.13
CA PRO A 56 7.19 -7.69 16.14
C PRO A 56 7.30 -6.24 15.67
N GLN A 57 7.34 -6.00 14.37
CA GLN A 57 7.37 -4.68 13.76
C GLN A 57 6.10 -3.86 14.04
N ALA A 58 4.95 -4.53 14.26
CA ALA A 58 3.68 -3.85 14.51
C ALA A 58 3.72 -2.96 15.76
N ALA A 59 4.22 -3.49 16.89
CA ALA A 59 4.36 -2.72 18.12
C ALA A 59 5.35 -1.56 17.99
N PHE A 60 6.40 -1.74 17.17
CA PHE A 60 7.35 -0.68 16.87
C PHE A 60 6.69 0.47 16.11
N VAL A 61 5.97 0.18 15.05
CA VAL A 61 5.25 1.16 14.22
C VAL A 61 4.19 1.90 15.05
N GLU A 62 3.41 1.16 15.86
CA GLU A 62 2.42 1.75 16.75
C GLU A 62 3.05 2.78 17.72
N ARG A 63 4.17 2.43 18.35
CA ARG A 63 4.89 3.31 19.27
C ARG A 63 5.36 4.59 18.58
N VAL A 64 6.01 4.47 17.41
CA VAL A 64 6.49 5.62 16.63
C VAL A 64 5.33 6.51 16.22
N GLY A 65 4.28 5.92 15.63
CA GLY A 65 3.14 6.68 15.14
C GLY A 65 2.39 7.42 16.25
N LYS A 66 2.14 6.80 17.39
CA LYS A 66 1.49 7.44 18.53
C LYS A 66 2.35 8.58 19.11
N ARG A 67 3.67 8.39 19.17
CA ARG A 67 4.60 9.44 19.63
C ARG A 67 4.59 10.66 18.71
N VAL A 68 4.47 10.46 17.41
CA VAL A 68 4.38 11.54 16.41
C VAL A 68 2.98 12.16 16.41
N ALA A 69 1.92 11.35 16.47
CA ALA A 69 0.55 11.82 16.36
C ALA A 69 0.14 12.81 17.45
N VAL A 70 0.60 12.62 18.69
CA VAL A 70 0.32 13.58 19.80
C VAL A 70 0.95 14.95 19.56
N GLN A 71 1.95 15.07 18.68
CA GLN A 71 2.57 16.36 18.33
C GLN A 71 1.68 17.20 17.39
N SER A 72 0.63 16.60 16.83
CA SER A 72 -0.29 17.28 15.90
C SER A 72 -1.22 18.28 16.56
N GLY A 73 -1.40 18.21 17.88
CA GLY A 73 -2.38 18.99 18.63
C GLY A 73 -3.83 18.49 18.46
N LEU A 74 -4.06 17.37 17.75
CA LEU A 74 -5.37 16.73 17.64
C LEU A 74 -5.80 16.09 18.95
N SER A 75 -4.87 15.52 19.71
CA SER A 75 -5.05 15.00 21.06
C SER A 75 -3.69 14.84 21.74
N ASN A 76 -3.64 15.01 23.07
CA ASN A 76 -2.43 14.74 23.87
C ASN A 76 -2.37 13.28 24.33
N ALA A 77 -3.48 12.55 24.22
CA ALA A 77 -3.57 11.16 24.66
C ALA A 77 -3.21 10.21 23.52
N GLN A 78 -2.14 9.42 23.70
CA GLN A 78 -1.75 8.39 22.74
C GLN A 78 -2.86 7.37 22.47
N GLY A 79 -3.72 7.09 23.45
CA GLY A 79 -4.86 6.20 23.32
C GLY A 79 -5.96 6.69 22.35
N ASP A 80 -5.93 7.98 21.97
CA ASP A 80 -6.84 8.52 20.96
C ASP A 80 -6.43 8.21 19.52
N PHE A 81 -5.23 7.61 19.32
CA PHE A 81 -4.72 7.23 18.03
C PHE A 81 -4.60 5.71 17.89
N THR A 82 -5.12 5.20 16.79
CA THR A 82 -4.94 3.81 16.36
C THR A 82 -3.97 3.80 15.19
N VAL A 83 -2.76 3.29 15.43
CA VAL A 83 -1.73 3.18 14.39
C VAL A 83 -1.55 1.72 14.06
N THR A 84 -1.71 1.37 12.79
CA THR A 84 -1.71 -0.04 12.35
C THR A 84 -0.69 -0.26 11.25
N LEU A 85 0.19 -1.24 11.44
CA LEU A 85 0.98 -1.83 10.38
C LEU A 85 0.11 -2.86 9.65
N LEU A 86 -0.10 -2.67 8.34
CA LEU A 86 -0.94 -3.53 7.51
C LEU A 86 -0.10 -4.62 6.83
N ASP A 87 -0.62 -5.85 6.75
CA ASP A 87 0.03 -6.96 6.04
C ASP A 87 -0.22 -6.90 4.53
N SER A 88 0.25 -5.83 3.91
CA SER A 88 0.05 -5.57 2.48
C SER A 88 1.39 -5.49 1.73
N PRO A 89 1.48 -6.11 0.53
CA PRO A 89 2.63 -5.99 -0.36
C PRO A 89 2.64 -4.66 -1.15
N VAL A 90 1.61 -3.84 -1.01
CA VAL A 90 1.51 -2.54 -1.68
C VAL A 90 2.17 -1.47 -0.84
N GLU A 91 3.01 -0.64 -1.44
CA GLU A 91 3.62 0.53 -0.77
C GLU A 91 2.58 1.61 -0.54
N ASN A 92 2.11 1.73 0.71
CA ASN A 92 1.12 2.73 1.05
C ASN A 92 1.19 3.15 2.53
N ALA A 93 0.77 4.39 2.79
CA ALA A 93 0.41 4.90 4.10
C ALA A 93 -0.79 5.83 3.92
N PHE A 94 -1.65 5.91 4.90
CA PHE A 94 -2.80 6.81 4.87
C PHE A 94 -3.37 7.02 6.27
N ALA A 95 -4.11 8.11 6.45
CA ALA A 95 -4.88 8.32 7.65
C ALA A 95 -6.33 8.67 7.33
N VAL A 96 -7.23 8.25 8.22
CA VAL A 96 -8.64 8.61 8.15
C VAL A 96 -9.06 9.40 9.40
N PRO A 97 -10.13 10.21 9.33
CA PRO A 97 -10.64 10.93 10.49
C PRO A 97 -10.83 10.00 11.69
N GLY A 98 -10.68 10.54 12.90
CA GLY A 98 -10.87 9.77 14.12
C GLY A 98 -9.57 9.26 14.78
N GLY A 99 -8.41 9.61 14.22
CA GLY A 99 -7.11 9.23 14.79
C GLY A 99 -6.58 7.88 14.30
N TYR A 100 -7.08 7.37 13.19
CA TYR A 100 -6.63 6.11 12.58
C TYR A 100 -5.56 6.39 11.54
N VAL A 101 -4.38 5.78 11.71
CA VAL A 101 -3.20 5.93 10.84
C VAL A 101 -2.69 4.56 10.44
N TYR A 102 -2.36 4.41 9.19
CA TYR A 102 -1.95 3.13 8.62
C TYR A 102 -0.66 3.29 7.83
N VAL A 103 0.17 2.27 7.88
CA VAL A 103 1.32 2.07 7.00
C VAL A 103 1.40 0.60 6.64
N THR A 104 1.76 0.28 5.41
CA THR A 104 1.93 -1.09 4.97
C THR A 104 3.34 -1.61 5.28
N ARG A 105 3.48 -2.92 5.43
CA ARG A 105 4.81 -3.53 5.64
C ARG A 105 5.74 -3.33 4.43
N GLN A 106 5.17 -3.24 3.22
CA GLN A 106 5.99 -3.00 2.03
C GLN A 106 6.62 -1.61 2.05
N LEU A 107 5.85 -0.58 2.41
CA LEU A 107 6.40 0.77 2.58
C LEU A 107 7.40 0.84 3.74
N LEU A 108 7.12 0.15 4.86
CA LEU A 108 8.06 0.05 5.99
C LEU A 108 9.39 -0.60 5.57
N ALA A 109 9.35 -1.64 4.72
CA ALA A 109 10.54 -2.33 4.22
C ALA A 109 11.45 -1.41 3.36
N LEU A 110 10.87 -0.45 2.67
CA LEU A 110 11.61 0.53 1.87
C LEU A 110 12.39 1.51 2.75
N MET A 111 11.92 1.83 3.94
CA MET A 111 12.54 2.79 4.86
C MET A 111 13.89 2.30 5.40
N ASN A 112 14.79 3.25 5.72
CA ASN A 112 16.13 3.00 6.21
C ASN A 112 16.39 3.55 7.63
N SER A 113 15.42 4.27 8.21
CA SER A 113 15.51 4.83 9.56
C SER A 113 14.15 5.01 10.23
N GLU A 114 14.14 5.04 11.56
CA GLU A 114 12.96 5.38 12.36
C GLU A 114 12.46 6.80 12.05
N ALA A 115 13.36 7.71 11.66
CA ALA A 115 13.02 9.07 11.29
C ALA A 115 12.21 9.14 9.98
N GLU A 116 12.49 8.27 9.01
CA GLU A 116 11.69 8.14 7.78
C GLU A 116 10.27 7.65 8.09
N LEU A 117 10.13 6.65 8.95
CA LEU A 117 8.83 6.18 9.43
C LEU A 117 8.07 7.29 10.17
N ALA A 118 8.73 8.00 11.07
CA ALA A 118 8.16 9.11 11.82
C ALA A 118 7.69 10.25 10.89
N ALA A 119 8.46 10.53 9.84
CA ALA A 119 8.12 11.56 8.86
C ALA A 119 6.87 11.18 8.04
N VAL A 120 6.78 9.93 7.54
CA VAL A 120 5.59 9.45 6.81
C VAL A 120 4.36 9.47 7.70
N LEU A 121 4.42 8.90 8.91
CA LEU A 121 3.28 8.91 9.83
C LEU A 121 2.89 10.33 10.24
N GLY A 122 3.87 11.23 10.39
CA GLY A 122 3.66 12.65 10.63
C GLY A 122 2.98 13.37 9.46
N HIS A 123 3.33 13.02 8.23
CA HIS A 123 2.69 13.51 7.01
C HIS A 123 1.20 13.10 6.96
N GLU A 124 0.90 11.82 7.22
CA GLU A 124 -0.48 11.31 7.24
C GLU A 124 -1.32 11.99 8.32
N VAL A 125 -0.78 12.11 9.53
CA VAL A 125 -1.41 12.88 10.62
C VAL A 125 -1.56 14.34 10.23
N GLY A 126 -0.62 14.90 9.47
CA GLY A 126 -0.67 16.25 8.91
C GLY A 126 -1.88 16.47 8.01
N HIS A 127 -2.20 15.52 7.13
CA HIS A 127 -3.41 15.58 6.30
C HIS A 127 -4.70 15.64 7.12
N VAL A 128 -4.76 14.88 8.21
CA VAL A 128 -5.92 14.91 9.14
C VAL A 128 -5.97 16.24 9.89
N ALA A 129 -4.85 16.70 10.42
CA ALA A 129 -4.76 17.94 11.20
C ALA A 129 -5.11 19.18 10.36
N ALA A 130 -4.65 19.24 9.11
CA ALA A 130 -4.96 20.29 8.15
C ALA A 130 -6.35 20.14 7.49
N ARG A 131 -7.08 19.05 7.82
CA ARG A 131 -8.41 18.73 7.28
C ARG A 131 -8.45 18.68 5.75
N HIS A 132 -7.40 18.16 5.12
CA HIS A 132 -7.32 18.07 3.68
C HIS A 132 -8.47 17.27 3.06
N SER A 133 -8.91 16.22 3.76
CA SER A 133 -10.07 15.42 3.37
C SER A 133 -11.40 16.19 3.35
N ASN A 134 -11.58 17.19 4.25
CA ASN A 134 -12.82 17.98 4.31
C ASN A 134 -12.90 19.06 3.22
N LYS A 135 -11.76 19.50 2.69
CA LYS A 135 -11.67 20.48 1.60
C LYS A 135 -12.01 19.85 0.24
N ARG A 136 -12.08 18.54 0.17
CA ARG A 136 -12.61 17.75 -0.95
C ARG A 136 -13.94 17.14 -0.51
N ASN A 137 -14.84 16.88 -1.44
CA ASN A 137 -16.10 16.13 -1.22
C ASN A 137 -15.87 14.66 -0.76
N THR A 138 -14.86 14.43 0.08
CA THR A 138 -14.31 13.12 0.48
C THR A 138 -15.24 12.37 1.41
N ARG A 139 -16.21 13.05 2.06
CA ARG A 139 -17.29 12.35 2.79
C ARG A 139 -18.12 11.48 1.86
N ALA A 140 -18.38 11.96 0.65
CA ALA A 140 -19.04 11.16 -0.38
C ALA A 140 -18.13 10.01 -0.87
N THR A 141 -16.83 10.24 -0.98
CA THR A 141 -15.87 9.22 -1.46
C THR A 141 -15.58 8.15 -0.41
N LEU A 142 -15.40 8.53 0.87
CA LEU A 142 -15.27 7.55 1.95
C LEU A 142 -16.60 6.81 2.18
N GLY A 143 -17.73 7.52 2.12
CA GLY A 143 -19.07 6.92 2.15
C GLY A 143 -19.30 5.96 0.98
N ASN A 144 -18.83 6.29 -0.22
CA ASN A 144 -18.89 5.41 -1.39
C ASN A 144 -17.93 4.21 -1.26
N LEU A 145 -16.76 4.38 -0.66
CA LEU A 145 -15.84 3.29 -0.34
C LEU A 145 -16.46 2.35 0.71
N LEU A 146 -17.07 2.91 1.76
CA LEU A 146 -17.73 2.16 2.82
C LEU A 146 -19.03 1.49 2.34
N SER A 147 -19.81 2.17 1.48
CA SER A 147 -21.00 1.58 0.86
C SER A 147 -20.67 0.52 -0.18
N ALA A 148 -19.43 0.54 -0.72
CA ALA A 148 -18.92 -0.50 -1.61
C ALA A 148 -18.82 -1.87 -0.94
N GLY A 149 -18.62 -1.92 0.39
CA GLY A 149 -18.47 -3.16 1.16
C GLY A 149 -19.75 -3.72 1.79
N VAL A 150 -20.85 -2.97 1.89
CA VAL A 150 -22.02 -3.35 2.71
C VAL A 150 -23.35 -3.35 1.97
N GLY A 151 -23.43 -2.91 0.72
CA GLY A 151 -24.69 -2.87 -0.05
C GLY A 151 -25.02 -4.20 -0.71
N VAL A 152 -26.29 -4.62 -0.60
CA VAL A 152 -26.88 -5.59 -1.54
C VAL A 152 -26.78 -4.93 -2.93
N LEU A 153 -25.80 -5.36 -3.71
CA LEU A 153 -25.50 -4.79 -5.02
C LEU A 153 -26.49 -5.31 -6.04
N THR A 154 -27.07 -4.43 -6.81
CA THR A 154 -27.77 -4.82 -8.04
C THR A 154 -26.72 -5.26 -9.09
N GLY A 155 -27.09 -6.16 -10.00
CA GLY A 155 -26.14 -6.81 -10.90
C GLY A 155 -25.28 -5.86 -11.75
N SER A 156 -25.78 -4.67 -12.12
CA SER A 156 -25.03 -3.64 -12.83
C SER A 156 -23.92 -3.01 -11.97
N ASP A 157 -24.14 -2.94 -10.66
CA ASP A 157 -23.18 -2.34 -9.73
C ASP A 157 -21.99 -3.27 -9.46
N VAL A 158 -22.22 -4.61 -9.40
CA VAL A 158 -21.16 -5.62 -9.25
C VAL A 158 -20.21 -5.55 -10.44
N LEU A 159 -20.75 -5.53 -11.65
CA LEU A 159 -19.93 -5.47 -12.88
C LEU A 159 -19.22 -4.14 -13.06
N THR A 160 -19.84 -3.02 -12.66
CA THR A 160 -19.22 -1.71 -12.66
C THR A 160 -18.08 -1.62 -11.65
N ARG A 161 -18.24 -2.23 -10.48
CA ARG A 161 -17.18 -2.30 -9.46
C ARG A 161 -16.06 -3.25 -9.84
N LEU A 162 -16.35 -4.34 -10.52
CA LEU A 162 -15.32 -5.21 -11.08
C LEU A 162 -14.37 -4.40 -11.95
N ALA A 163 -14.92 -3.53 -12.80
CA ALA A 163 -14.15 -2.64 -13.67
C ALA A 163 -13.37 -1.54 -12.92
N SER A 164 -13.72 -1.24 -11.66
CA SER A 164 -13.16 -0.13 -10.89
C SER A 164 -12.32 -0.55 -9.67
N THR A 165 -12.35 -1.82 -9.26
CA THR A 165 -11.82 -2.27 -7.96
C THR A 165 -10.29 -2.18 -7.83
N GLY A 166 -9.54 -2.15 -8.93
CA GLY A 166 -8.08 -2.01 -8.90
C GLY A 166 -7.55 -0.59 -8.70
N SER A 167 -8.39 0.45 -8.77
CA SER A 167 -7.91 1.83 -8.88
C SER A 167 -8.49 2.86 -7.90
N GLN A 168 -9.53 2.55 -7.15
CA GLN A 168 -10.28 3.61 -6.42
C GLN A 168 -9.56 4.17 -5.19
N LEU A 169 -8.73 3.41 -4.50
CA LEU A 169 -7.92 3.93 -3.39
C LEU A 169 -6.73 4.77 -3.87
N TYR A 170 -6.23 4.48 -5.07
CA TYR A 170 -5.12 5.20 -5.70
C TYR A 170 -5.53 6.52 -6.38
N THR A 171 -6.82 6.80 -6.52
CA THR A 171 -7.30 8.01 -7.23
C THR A 171 -7.55 9.21 -6.32
N LEU A 172 -7.32 9.10 -5.01
CA LEU A 172 -7.54 10.18 -4.05
C LEU A 172 -6.31 11.08 -3.83
N GLY A 173 -5.53 11.36 -4.87
CA GLY A 173 -4.38 12.26 -4.78
C GLY A 173 -4.74 13.62 -4.18
N PHE A 174 -3.87 14.20 -3.35
CA PHE A 174 -3.99 15.54 -2.81
C PHE A 174 -3.42 16.59 -3.80
N SER A 175 -3.79 17.86 -3.64
CA SER A 175 -3.18 18.92 -4.44
C SER A 175 -1.73 19.15 -3.98
N ARG A 176 -0.87 19.64 -4.88
CA ARG A 176 0.53 19.96 -4.52
C ARG A 176 0.66 20.86 -3.29
N SER A 177 -0.22 21.84 -3.14
CA SER A 177 -0.21 22.72 -1.95
C SER A 177 -0.55 21.98 -0.66
N GLN A 178 -1.46 21.00 -0.71
CA GLN A 178 -1.79 20.16 0.43
C GLN A 178 -0.64 19.20 0.77
N GLU A 179 0.06 18.68 -0.24
CA GLU A 179 1.26 17.87 -0.04
C GLU A 179 2.38 18.67 0.63
N TYR A 180 2.64 19.90 0.16
CA TYR A 180 3.63 20.77 0.78
C TYR A 180 3.28 21.15 2.23
N GLU A 181 2.00 21.36 2.53
CA GLU A 181 1.54 21.60 3.89
C GLU A 181 1.73 20.35 4.76
N ALA A 182 1.37 19.17 4.26
CA ALA A 182 1.52 17.91 4.96
C ALA A 182 3.00 17.55 5.21
N ASP A 183 3.90 17.79 4.22
CA ASP A 183 5.35 17.62 4.39
C ASP A 183 5.88 18.51 5.52
N GLY A 184 5.49 19.79 5.52
CA GLY A 184 5.90 20.73 6.57
C GLY A 184 5.38 20.33 7.96
N LEU A 185 4.17 19.83 8.04
CA LEU A 185 3.59 19.29 9.27
C LEU A 185 4.31 18.02 9.71
N GLY A 186 4.61 17.11 8.77
CA GLY A 186 5.33 15.87 9.02
C GLY A 186 6.72 16.12 9.59
N VAL A 187 7.52 17.02 8.97
CA VAL A 187 8.82 17.45 9.52
C VAL A 187 8.66 18.01 10.92
N ARG A 188 7.70 18.91 11.14
CA ARG A 188 7.46 19.53 12.45
C ARG A 188 7.08 18.50 13.52
N TYR A 189 6.17 17.57 13.22
CA TYR A 189 5.71 16.58 14.19
C TYR A 189 6.78 15.54 14.50
N ALA A 190 7.49 15.05 13.49
CA ALA A 190 8.62 14.14 13.68
C ALA A 190 9.72 14.78 14.53
N THR A 191 10.09 16.04 14.22
CA THR A 191 11.09 16.79 14.99
C THR A 191 10.66 17.02 16.44
N ALA A 192 9.39 17.43 16.67
CA ALA A 192 8.87 17.61 18.02
C ALA A 192 8.81 16.31 18.81
N ALA A 193 8.67 15.17 18.13
CA ALA A 193 8.77 13.84 18.71
C ALA A 193 10.23 13.38 18.94
N GLY A 194 11.22 14.18 18.56
CA GLY A 194 12.66 13.93 18.76
C GLY A 194 13.33 13.11 17.65
N TYR A 195 12.72 13.04 16.46
CA TYR A 195 13.30 12.38 15.28
C TYR A 195 14.10 13.36 14.42
N ASP A 196 14.98 12.79 13.59
CA ASP A 196 15.78 13.56 12.63
C ASP A 196 14.86 14.29 11.63
N PRO A 197 14.93 15.65 11.51
CA PRO A 197 14.12 16.42 10.57
C PRO A 197 14.39 16.06 9.10
N TYR A 198 15.54 15.48 8.78
CA TYR A 198 15.86 15.05 7.42
C TYR A 198 15.11 13.78 6.97
N GLY A 199 14.44 13.05 7.87
CA GLY A 199 13.70 11.84 7.56
C GLY A 199 12.68 12.01 6.45
N MET A 200 11.99 13.17 6.37
CA MET A 200 11.05 13.46 5.28
C MET A 200 11.76 13.57 3.92
N ALA A 201 12.86 14.29 3.85
CA ALA A 201 13.59 14.45 2.59
C ALA A 201 14.21 13.12 2.13
N ALA A 202 14.71 12.31 3.07
CA ALA A 202 15.24 10.99 2.78
C ALA A 202 14.16 10.06 2.22
N MET A 203 12.99 10.00 2.87
CA MET A 203 11.88 9.14 2.42
C MET A 203 11.31 9.55 1.08
N LEU A 204 11.07 10.85 0.84
CA LEU A 204 10.59 11.34 -0.45
C LEU A 204 11.55 10.99 -1.58
N ARG A 205 12.85 11.08 -1.34
CA ARG A 205 13.85 10.65 -2.30
C ARG A 205 13.78 9.15 -2.55
N GLN A 206 13.78 8.36 -1.50
CA GLN A 206 13.68 6.90 -1.57
C GLN A 206 12.47 6.45 -2.41
N LEU A 207 11.33 7.10 -2.24
CA LEU A 207 10.11 6.85 -3.01
C LEU A 207 10.27 7.21 -4.49
N ASN A 208 10.97 8.32 -4.82
CA ASN A 208 11.27 8.67 -6.21
C ASN A 208 12.17 7.63 -6.90
N ASP A 209 13.19 7.19 -6.19
CA ASP A 209 14.17 6.23 -6.71
C ASP A 209 13.51 4.87 -6.94
N ASP A 210 12.68 4.41 -6.00
CA ASP A 210 11.91 3.16 -6.12
C ASP A 210 10.87 3.22 -7.24
N GLN A 211 10.11 4.30 -7.34
CA GLN A 211 9.14 4.51 -8.42
C GLN A 211 9.82 4.49 -9.80
N THR A 212 10.97 5.14 -9.91
CA THR A 212 11.76 5.19 -11.15
C THR A 212 12.27 3.80 -11.53
N LEU A 213 12.77 3.04 -10.56
CA LEU A 213 13.23 1.68 -10.76
C LEU A 213 12.09 0.77 -11.21
N THR A 214 10.96 0.80 -10.50
CA THR A 214 9.78 -0.01 -10.80
C THR A 214 9.23 0.30 -12.20
N ALA A 215 9.15 1.59 -12.57
CA ALA A 215 8.73 2.00 -13.90
C ALA A 215 9.65 1.45 -15.00
N ARG A 216 10.96 1.48 -14.77
CA ARG A 216 11.96 0.91 -15.71
C ARG A 216 11.82 -0.60 -15.86
N ILE A 217 11.61 -1.30 -14.75
CA ILE A 217 11.43 -2.77 -14.74
C ILE A 217 10.14 -3.16 -15.47
N GLU A 218 9.05 -2.40 -15.25
CA GLU A 218 7.75 -2.67 -15.88
C GLU A 218 7.63 -2.10 -17.30
N GLY A 219 8.62 -1.38 -17.80
CA GLY A 219 8.57 -0.71 -19.11
C GLY A 219 7.48 0.36 -19.20
N LYS A 220 7.21 1.07 -18.09
CA LYS A 220 6.18 2.09 -17.96
C LYS A 220 6.76 3.47 -17.69
N GLN A 221 5.90 4.50 -17.80
CA GLN A 221 6.21 5.80 -17.24
C GLN A 221 6.12 5.75 -15.70
N ALA A 222 6.96 6.51 -15.01
CA ALA A 222 7.02 6.48 -13.55
C ALA A 222 5.70 6.85 -12.87
N ASP A 223 4.96 7.79 -13.43
CA ASP A 223 3.64 8.23 -12.94
C ASP A 223 2.51 7.21 -13.16
N ALA A 224 2.75 6.18 -13.98
CA ALA A 224 1.80 5.08 -14.21
C ALA A 224 1.95 3.92 -13.22
N VAL A 225 2.92 3.98 -12.30
CA VAL A 225 3.16 2.94 -11.28
C VAL A 225 2.33 3.26 -10.03
N PRO A 226 1.41 2.38 -9.62
CA PRO A 226 0.63 2.57 -8.40
C PRO A 226 1.49 2.36 -7.15
N THR A 227 1.94 3.46 -6.57
CA THR A 227 2.67 3.49 -5.30
C THR A 227 2.05 4.54 -4.38
N TRP A 228 2.59 4.72 -3.17
CA TRP A 228 2.21 5.85 -2.30
C TRP A 228 2.28 7.20 -3.05
N ALA A 229 3.23 7.35 -3.97
CA ALA A 229 3.37 8.52 -4.84
C ALA A 229 2.15 8.77 -5.75
N SER A 230 1.31 7.78 -6.03
CA SER A 230 0.09 7.97 -6.85
C SER A 230 -1.00 8.75 -6.10
N THR A 231 -1.09 8.60 -4.78
CA THR A 231 -2.01 9.35 -3.92
C THR A 231 -1.38 10.64 -3.39
N HIS A 232 -0.05 10.65 -3.29
CA HIS A 232 0.78 11.76 -2.82
C HIS A 232 1.80 12.14 -3.89
N PRO A 233 1.39 12.87 -4.96
CA PRO A 233 2.28 13.14 -6.08
C PRO A 233 3.63 13.66 -5.62
N ASN A 234 4.65 12.88 -5.93
CA ASN A 234 6.02 13.16 -5.53
C ASN A 234 6.73 14.02 -6.61
N GLY A 235 7.82 14.63 -6.27
CA GLY A 235 8.63 15.41 -7.17
C GLY A 235 9.90 15.89 -6.46
N GLU A 236 10.95 16.16 -7.23
CA GLU A 236 12.22 16.65 -6.67
C GLU A 236 12.05 17.96 -5.88
N ASP A 237 11.08 18.78 -6.23
CA ASP A 237 10.74 20.00 -5.51
C ASP A 237 10.24 19.72 -4.09
N ARG A 238 9.52 18.61 -3.81
CA ARG A 238 9.15 18.19 -2.46
C ARG A 238 10.39 17.81 -1.65
N VAL A 239 11.31 17.04 -2.24
CA VAL A 239 12.58 16.65 -1.60
C VAL A 239 13.39 17.90 -1.22
N ALA A 240 13.55 18.83 -2.16
CA ALA A 240 14.29 20.08 -1.92
C ALA A 240 13.65 20.94 -0.81
N ARG A 241 12.32 21.05 -0.80
CA ARG A 241 11.57 21.79 0.24
C ARG A 241 11.70 21.13 1.61
N ALA A 242 11.53 19.82 1.70
CA ALA A 242 11.69 19.07 2.95
C ALA A 242 13.10 19.23 3.51
N ARG A 243 14.13 19.16 2.66
CA ARG A 243 15.53 19.41 3.03
C ARG A 243 15.72 20.83 3.57
N LYS A 244 15.15 21.84 2.91
CA LYS A 244 15.20 23.24 3.37
C LYS A 244 14.53 23.42 4.73
N LEU A 245 13.40 22.77 4.98
CA LEU A 245 12.72 22.80 6.28
C LEU A 245 13.59 22.15 7.37
N ALA A 246 14.19 21.00 7.07
CA ALA A 246 15.09 20.32 8.00
C ALA A 246 16.30 21.18 8.39
N GLN A 247 16.90 21.90 7.45
CA GLN A 247 18.04 22.81 7.69
C GLN A 247 17.71 23.97 8.65
N GLN A 248 16.44 24.34 8.79
CA GLN A 248 16.01 25.39 9.71
C GLN A 248 15.90 24.91 11.16
N VAL A 249 15.96 23.60 11.39
CA VAL A 249 15.91 23.01 12.74
C VAL A 249 17.28 23.09 13.38
N ARG A 250 17.38 23.79 14.51
CA ARG A 250 18.65 23.89 15.27
C ARG A 250 18.99 22.56 15.94
N GLY A 251 20.25 22.16 15.85
CA GLY A 251 20.75 20.94 16.51
C GLY A 251 20.34 19.65 15.80
N ALA A 252 19.96 19.72 14.52
CA ALA A 252 19.73 18.52 13.71
C ALA A 252 20.98 17.62 13.72
N PRO A 253 20.86 16.29 13.88
CA PRO A 253 21.98 15.39 13.85
C PRO A 253 22.69 15.45 12.50
N ALA A 254 23.99 15.10 12.50
CA ALA A 254 24.75 15.01 11.25
C ALA A 254 24.11 13.93 10.35
N ALA A 255 23.86 14.29 9.10
CA ALA A 255 23.36 13.34 8.10
C ALA A 255 24.36 12.17 7.93
N GLY A 256 23.85 10.96 7.80
CA GLY A 256 24.64 9.78 7.43
C GLY A 256 24.93 8.75 8.52
N VAL A 257 24.44 8.94 9.75
CA VAL A 257 24.50 7.89 10.77
C VAL A 257 23.43 6.85 10.49
N GLN A 258 23.84 5.58 10.30
CA GLN A 258 22.93 4.48 10.04
C GLN A 258 22.12 4.15 11.29
N ASP A 259 20.79 3.98 11.15
CA ASP A 259 19.91 3.54 12.23
C ASP A 259 19.96 2.02 12.36
N ILE A 260 20.93 1.54 13.10
CA ILE A 260 21.18 0.10 13.31
C ILE A 260 19.99 -0.59 13.98
N ALA A 261 19.33 0.08 14.93
CA ALA A 261 18.21 -0.50 15.67
C ALA A 261 17.01 -0.68 14.76
N PHE A 262 16.70 0.32 13.94
CA PHE A 262 15.64 0.25 12.94
C PHE A 262 15.89 -0.86 11.91
N LEU A 263 17.09 -0.91 11.32
CA LEU A 263 17.41 -1.94 10.33
C LEU A 263 17.27 -3.34 10.91
N ARG A 264 17.81 -3.59 12.10
CA ARG A 264 17.68 -4.90 12.77
C ARG A 264 16.23 -5.27 13.07
N MET A 265 15.38 -4.28 13.35
CA MET A 265 13.95 -4.50 13.58
C MET A 265 13.26 -5.03 12.31
N LEU A 266 13.73 -4.66 11.11
CA LEU A 266 13.17 -5.15 9.85
C LEU A 266 13.55 -6.61 9.53
N ASP A 267 14.55 -7.20 10.19
CA ASP A 267 15.04 -8.55 9.87
C ASP A 267 13.94 -9.61 10.00
N GLY A 268 13.82 -10.45 8.98
CA GLY A 268 12.81 -11.50 8.92
C GLY A 268 11.41 -11.04 8.48
N MET A 269 11.16 -9.74 8.32
CA MET A 269 9.84 -9.24 7.88
C MET A 269 9.53 -9.72 6.45
N PRO A 270 8.31 -10.24 6.17
CA PRO A 270 7.89 -10.59 4.82
C PRO A 270 8.04 -9.41 3.85
N TYR A 271 8.43 -9.71 2.63
CA TYR A 271 8.59 -8.75 1.53
C TYR A 271 7.80 -9.24 0.32
N ASP A 272 7.20 -8.35 -0.45
CA ASP A 272 6.22 -8.68 -1.50
C ASP A 272 5.03 -9.50 -0.94
N ASP A 273 4.48 -10.42 -1.73
CA ASP A 273 3.34 -11.25 -1.34
C ASP A 273 3.64 -12.15 -0.12
N ASN A 274 2.65 -12.26 0.75
CA ASN A 274 2.68 -13.20 1.87
C ASN A 274 2.12 -14.56 1.41
N PRO A 275 2.83 -15.69 1.60
CA PRO A 275 2.33 -17.03 1.26
C PRO A 275 0.96 -17.36 1.85
N ALA A 276 0.62 -16.78 3.01
CA ALA A 276 -0.70 -16.95 3.62
C ALA A 276 -1.85 -16.33 2.80
N GLN A 277 -1.53 -15.38 1.92
CA GLN A 277 -2.48 -14.68 1.04
C GLN A 277 -2.33 -15.10 -0.43
N GLY A 278 -1.37 -16.00 -0.72
CA GLY A 278 -0.99 -16.38 -2.08
C GLY A 278 0.16 -15.54 -2.62
N ILE A 279 0.83 -16.05 -3.63
CA ILE A 279 2.01 -15.43 -4.26
C ILE A 279 1.80 -15.30 -5.76
N VAL A 280 2.11 -14.12 -6.30
CA VAL A 280 2.21 -13.88 -7.74
C VAL A 280 3.69 -13.99 -8.15
N ASP A 281 3.97 -14.94 -9.05
CA ASP A 281 5.28 -15.14 -9.63
C ASP A 281 5.16 -15.04 -11.16
N GLY A 282 5.52 -13.90 -11.70
CA GLY A 282 5.28 -13.56 -13.10
C GLY A 282 3.80 -13.61 -13.45
N GLN A 283 3.42 -14.52 -14.36
CA GLN A 283 2.02 -14.72 -14.78
C GLN A 283 1.29 -15.81 -13.96
N THR A 284 1.91 -16.37 -12.92
CA THR A 284 1.32 -17.48 -12.17
C THR A 284 1.00 -17.06 -10.75
N PHE A 285 -0.24 -17.26 -10.34
CA PHE A 285 -0.68 -17.17 -8.94
C PHE A 285 -0.61 -18.56 -8.30
N ARG A 286 -0.06 -18.64 -7.08
CA ARG A 286 0.02 -19.86 -6.26
C ARG A 286 -0.42 -19.57 -4.84
N HIS A 287 -1.28 -20.41 -4.30
CA HIS A 287 -1.71 -20.30 -2.90
C HIS A 287 -1.39 -21.60 -2.16
N PRO A 288 -0.38 -21.64 -1.30
CA PRO A 288 0.07 -22.87 -0.65
C PRO A 288 -0.98 -23.48 0.28
N GLN A 289 -1.69 -22.69 1.08
CA GLN A 289 -2.71 -23.18 2.01
C GLN A 289 -3.95 -23.74 1.28
N PHE A 290 -4.36 -23.10 0.19
CA PHE A 290 -5.46 -23.56 -0.65
C PHE A 290 -5.04 -24.64 -1.64
N ARG A 291 -3.74 -24.88 -1.74
CA ARG A 291 -3.13 -25.85 -2.66
C ARG A 291 -3.61 -25.66 -4.09
N LEU A 292 -3.66 -24.44 -4.56
CA LEU A 292 -4.08 -24.11 -5.91
C LEU A 292 -3.08 -23.24 -6.65
N GLN A 293 -3.13 -23.33 -7.97
CA GLN A 293 -2.44 -22.40 -8.85
C GLN A 293 -3.24 -22.16 -10.12
N PHE A 294 -2.96 -21.02 -10.75
CA PHE A 294 -3.41 -20.72 -12.11
C PHE A 294 -2.44 -19.73 -12.78
N THR A 295 -2.50 -19.66 -14.11
CA THR A 295 -1.63 -18.80 -14.91
C THR A 295 -2.46 -17.85 -15.76
N ALA A 296 -2.19 -16.55 -15.65
CA ALA A 296 -2.80 -15.52 -16.47
C ALA A 296 -2.24 -15.54 -17.92
N PRO A 297 -3.03 -15.16 -18.91
CA PRO A 297 -2.53 -15.01 -20.29
C PRO A 297 -1.45 -13.93 -20.37
N ALA A 298 -0.58 -14.02 -21.37
CA ALA A 298 0.41 -12.98 -21.64
C ALA A 298 -0.26 -11.61 -21.85
N GLY A 299 0.29 -10.56 -21.26
CA GLY A 299 -0.25 -9.20 -21.32
C GLY A 299 -1.37 -8.91 -20.31
N TYR A 300 -1.72 -9.88 -19.47
CA TYR A 300 -2.63 -9.66 -18.33
C TYR A 300 -1.81 -9.45 -17.05
N LYS A 301 -2.29 -8.53 -16.20
CA LYS A 301 -1.74 -8.29 -14.86
C LYS A 301 -2.56 -9.07 -13.84
N ILE A 302 -1.88 -9.70 -12.87
CA ILE A 302 -2.49 -10.28 -11.68
C ILE A 302 -2.32 -9.29 -10.53
N ASP A 303 -3.43 -8.99 -9.87
CA ASP A 303 -3.47 -8.20 -8.63
C ASP A 303 -4.04 -9.09 -7.51
N ASN A 304 -3.17 -9.41 -6.54
CA ASN A 304 -3.50 -10.29 -5.42
C ASN A 304 -4.15 -9.47 -4.29
N GLY A 305 -5.43 -9.16 -4.45
CA GLY A 305 -6.21 -8.47 -3.42
C GLY A 305 -6.72 -9.42 -2.33
N THR A 306 -7.15 -8.85 -1.21
CA THR A 306 -7.62 -9.61 -0.03
C THR A 306 -8.95 -10.34 -0.24
N ASP A 307 -9.86 -9.76 -1.01
CA ASP A 307 -11.19 -10.32 -1.27
C ASP A 307 -11.25 -11.16 -2.54
N ALA A 308 -10.34 -10.91 -3.46
CA ALA A 308 -10.26 -11.58 -4.75
C ALA A 308 -8.90 -11.36 -5.40
N VAL A 309 -8.45 -12.33 -6.18
CA VAL A 309 -7.34 -12.11 -7.11
C VAL A 309 -7.93 -11.60 -8.42
N THR A 310 -7.54 -10.40 -8.82
CA THR A 310 -8.01 -9.76 -10.07
C THR A 310 -7.01 -9.99 -11.20
N ILE A 311 -7.48 -10.40 -12.35
CA ILE A 311 -6.69 -10.60 -13.56
C ILE A 311 -7.27 -9.68 -14.63
N ALA A 312 -6.49 -8.71 -15.11
CA ALA A 312 -6.98 -7.69 -16.03
C ALA A 312 -6.05 -7.50 -17.23
N GLY A 313 -6.65 -7.33 -18.41
CA GLY A 313 -5.94 -7.09 -19.68
C GLY A 313 -6.89 -6.55 -20.75
N SER A 314 -6.37 -6.32 -21.97
CA SER A 314 -7.11 -5.67 -23.05
C SER A 314 -8.34 -6.44 -23.54
N GLY A 315 -8.40 -7.75 -23.33
CA GLY A 315 -9.50 -8.62 -23.78
C GLY A 315 -10.56 -8.91 -22.74
N GLY A 316 -10.48 -8.30 -21.54
CA GLY A 316 -11.42 -8.50 -20.45
C GLY A 316 -10.71 -8.62 -19.10
N GLN A 317 -11.48 -9.02 -18.11
CA GLN A 317 -10.96 -9.21 -16.75
C GLN A 317 -11.64 -10.39 -16.06
N ALA A 318 -10.96 -10.92 -15.05
CA ALA A 318 -11.48 -11.97 -14.19
C ALA A 318 -11.22 -11.67 -12.72
N GLN A 319 -12.09 -12.14 -11.85
CA GLN A 319 -11.85 -12.19 -10.41
C GLN A 319 -11.92 -13.63 -9.93
N PHE A 320 -10.86 -14.09 -9.31
CA PHE A 320 -10.83 -15.37 -8.62
C PHE A 320 -11.25 -15.18 -7.16
N ARG A 321 -12.18 -16.00 -6.70
CA ARG A 321 -12.79 -15.91 -5.37
C ARG A 321 -12.94 -17.27 -4.73
N THR A 322 -13.11 -17.26 -3.41
CA THR A 322 -13.37 -18.45 -2.61
C THR A 322 -14.81 -18.49 -2.12
N ALA A 323 -15.32 -19.69 -1.91
CA ALA A 323 -16.62 -19.94 -1.29
C ALA A 323 -16.57 -21.22 -0.45
N ALA A 324 -17.55 -21.38 0.44
CA ALA A 324 -17.74 -22.63 1.17
C ALA A 324 -17.90 -23.80 0.19
N ALA A 325 -17.45 -24.98 0.60
CA ALA A 325 -17.60 -26.19 -0.20
C ALA A 325 -19.08 -26.45 -0.50
N THR A 326 -19.38 -26.77 -1.75
CA THR A 326 -20.72 -27.19 -2.17
C THR A 326 -20.71 -28.52 -2.93
N THR A 327 -21.73 -29.30 -2.76
CA THR A 327 -21.97 -30.55 -3.53
C THR A 327 -22.68 -30.27 -4.85
N ASP A 328 -23.38 -29.12 -4.97
CA ASP A 328 -24.10 -28.73 -6.18
C ASP A 328 -23.46 -27.46 -6.80
N LEU A 329 -22.52 -27.68 -7.69
CA LEU A 329 -21.88 -26.57 -8.45
C LEU A 329 -22.88 -25.89 -9.39
N SER A 330 -23.92 -26.58 -9.86
CA SER A 330 -24.90 -25.99 -10.78
C SER A 330 -25.79 -24.99 -10.05
N ALA A 331 -26.28 -25.33 -8.87
CA ALA A 331 -27.00 -24.38 -8.02
C ALA A 331 -26.13 -23.22 -7.59
N PHE A 332 -24.85 -23.48 -7.28
CA PHE A 332 -23.87 -22.43 -6.93
C PHE A 332 -23.69 -21.43 -8.08
N VAL A 333 -23.42 -21.90 -9.30
CA VAL A 333 -23.22 -21.03 -10.48
C VAL A 333 -24.48 -20.20 -10.75
N ARG A 334 -25.67 -20.79 -10.69
CA ARG A 334 -26.95 -20.07 -10.86
C ARG A 334 -27.11 -18.96 -9.81
N ALA A 335 -26.81 -19.25 -8.55
CA ALA A 335 -26.86 -18.26 -7.47
C ALA A 335 -25.90 -17.08 -7.72
N ARG A 336 -24.66 -17.37 -8.14
CA ARG A 336 -23.69 -16.30 -8.48
C ARG A 336 -24.12 -15.47 -9.69
N LEU A 337 -24.74 -16.10 -10.72
CA LEU A 337 -25.29 -15.37 -11.87
C LEU A 337 -26.50 -14.50 -11.47
N ALA A 338 -27.33 -14.96 -10.55
CA ALA A 338 -28.44 -14.16 -10.00
C ALA A 338 -27.94 -12.89 -9.30
N GLU A 339 -26.85 -12.99 -8.54
CA GLU A 339 -26.21 -11.83 -7.89
C GLU A 339 -25.70 -10.81 -8.88
N LEU A 340 -25.39 -11.21 -10.11
CA LEU A 340 -25.02 -10.31 -11.21
C LEU A 340 -26.25 -9.67 -11.89
N GLY A 341 -27.46 -9.93 -11.40
CA GLY A 341 -28.72 -9.36 -11.91
C GLY A 341 -29.37 -10.15 -13.03
N ALA A 342 -28.92 -11.38 -13.28
CA ALA A 342 -29.61 -12.27 -14.20
C ALA A 342 -31.02 -12.62 -13.68
N ARG A 343 -32.06 -12.18 -14.39
CA ARG A 343 -33.47 -12.33 -13.95
C ARG A 343 -33.97 -13.76 -14.08
N ASP A 344 -33.53 -14.50 -15.11
CA ASP A 344 -33.85 -15.90 -15.34
C ASP A 344 -32.58 -16.73 -15.38
N THR A 345 -32.16 -17.21 -14.21
CA THR A 345 -31.00 -18.12 -14.09
C THR A 345 -31.37 -19.57 -14.37
N ALA A 346 -32.68 -19.94 -14.35
CA ALA A 346 -33.13 -21.29 -14.65
C ALA A 346 -32.91 -21.61 -16.14
N GLY A 347 -33.14 -20.65 -17.04
CA GLY A 347 -32.93 -20.79 -18.48
C GLY A 347 -31.49 -20.74 -18.92
N VAL A 348 -30.53 -20.39 -18.02
CA VAL A 348 -29.11 -20.32 -18.41
C VAL A 348 -28.55 -21.71 -18.69
N GLU A 349 -27.97 -21.89 -19.90
CA GLU A 349 -27.26 -23.12 -20.27
C GLU A 349 -25.99 -23.25 -19.38
N LEU A 350 -25.97 -24.29 -18.55
CA LEU A 350 -24.82 -24.67 -17.74
C LEU A 350 -24.01 -25.75 -18.46
N ARG A 351 -22.69 -25.64 -18.44
CA ARG A 351 -21.77 -26.63 -18.98
C ARG A 351 -20.95 -27.22 -17.84
N SER A 352 -21.17 -28.52 -17.60
CA SER A 352 -20.37 -29.30 -16.67
C SER A 352 -19.18 -29.93 -17.39
N GLY A 353 -18.04 -30.06 -16.68
CA GLY A 353 -16.82 -30.64 -17.23
C GLY A 353 -15.79 -30.93 -16.16
N GLN A 354 -14.58 -31.19 -16.63
CA GLN A 354 -13.40 -31.34 -15.77
C GLN A 354 -12.25 -30.52 -16.34
N ILE A 355 -11.49 -29.87 -15.45
CA ILE A 355 -10.26 -29.14 -15.76
C ILE A 355 -9.20 -29.63 -14.78
N ASN A 356 -8.12 -30.22 -15.30
CA ASN A 356 -7.00 -30.75 -14.49
C ASN A 356 -7.46 -31.67 -13.34
N GLY A 357 -8.47 -32.52 -13.60
CA GLY A 357 -9.05 -33.42 -12.59
C GLY A 357 -10.11 -32.81 -11.67
N LEU A 358 -10.30 -31.49 -11.71
CA LEU A 358 -11.28 -30.78 -10.90
C LEU A 358 -12.65 -30.76 -11.60
N GLN A 359 -13.71 -31.12 -10.92
CA GLN A 359 -15.09 -30.97 -11.44
C GLN A 359 -15.39 -29.48 -11.59
N THR A 360 -15.99 -29.11 -12.72
CA THR A 360 -16.33 -27.72 -13.03
C THR A 360 -17.77 -27.59 -13.55
N VAL A 361 -18.37 -26.44 -13.27
CA VAL A 361 -19.59 -25.98 -13.92
C VAL A 361 -19.42 -24.53 -14.32
N GLN A 362 -19.81 -24.18 -15.54
CA GLN A 362 -19.81 -22.79 -16.01
C GLN A 362 -21.16 -22.38 -16.57
N GLY A 363 -21.48 -21.09 -16.43
CA GLY A 363 -22.65 -20.45 -17.06
C GLY A 363 -22.30 -19.02 -17.46
N THR A 364 -22.86 -18.57 -18.58
CA THR A 364 -22.64 -17.22 -19.11
C THR A 364 -23.96 -16.50 -19.28
N VAL A 365 -24.00 -15.23 -18.91
CA VAL A 365 -25.12 -14.32 -19.15
C VAL A 365 -24.64 -13.06 -19.84
N SER A 366 -25.49 -12.46 -20.68
CA SER A 366 -25.25 -11.14 -21.21
C SER A 366 -25.61 -10.08 -20.17
N ALA A 367 -24.78 -9.06 -20.03
CA ALA A 367 -24.94 -8.00 -19.04
C ALA A 367 -24.49 -6.66 -19.61
N THR A 368 -24.64 -5.60 -18.82
CA THR A 368 -24.11 -4.27 -19.16
C THR A 368 -23.16 -3.81 -18.08
N SER A 369 -21.98 -3.38 -18.48
CA SER A 369 -20.97 -2.77 -17.59
C SER A 369 -20.54 -1.43 -18.16
N ASN A 370 -20.67 -0.35 -17.39
CA ASN A 370 -20.35 1.03 -17.84
C ASN A 370 -20.99 1.41 -19.18
N GLY A 371 -22.26 1.01 -19.38
CA GLY A 371 -23.01 1.28 -20.61
C GLY A 371 -22.63 0.42 -21.82
N ARG A 372 -21.72 -0.55 -21.67
CA ARG A 372 -21.28 -1.46 -22.73
C ARG A 372 -21.83 -2.85 -22.51
N ALA A 373 -22.26 -3.50 -23.60
CA ALA A 373 -22.67 -4.89 -23.55
C ALA A 373 -21.45 -5.80 -23.31
N VAL A 374 -21.59 -6.73 -22.35
CA VAL A 374 -20.53 -7.66 -21.94
C VAL A 374 -21.11 -9.07 -21.74
N ASP A 375 -20.24 -10.07 -21.82
CA ASP A 375 -20.53 -11.41 -21.33
C ASP A 375 -19.96 -11.53 -19.91
N ALA A 376 -20.82 -11.98 -18.98
CA ALA A 376 -20.41 -12.29 -17.60
C ALA A 376 -20.50 -13.81 -17.41
N THR A 377 -19.37 -14.45 -17.19
CA THR A 377 -19.26 -15.90 -17.02
C THR A 377 -18.83 -16.23 -15.60
N ILE A 378 -19.56 -17.11 -14.94
CA ILE A 378 -19.12 -17.77 -13.71
C ILE A 378 -18.62 -19.18 -14.09
N ILE A 379 -17.41 -19.51 -13.65
CA ILE A 379 -16.89 -20.87 -13.69
C ILE A 379 -16.45 -21.28 -12.30
N ALA A 380 -17.04 -22.35 -11.77
CA ALA A 380 -16.78 -22.88 -10.44
C ALA A 380 -16.00 -24.20 -10.51
N TYR A 381 -15.10 -24.40 -9.57
CA TYR A 381 -14.24 -25.58 -9.42
C TYR A 381 -14.49 -26.19 -8.04
N ARG A 382 -14.63 -27.52 -8.00
CA ARG A 382 -14.74 -28.28 -6.75
C ARG A 382 -13.35 -28.69 -6.28
N PHE A 383 -12.99 -28.22 -5.10
CA PHE A 383 -11.84 -28.69 -4.34
C PHE A 383 -12.29 -29.50 -3.12
N PRO A 384 -11.40 -30.25 -2.46
CA PRO A 384 -11.81 -31.12 -1.34
C PRO A 384 -12.51 -30.40 -0.18
N SER A 385 -12.08 -29.16 0.15
CA SER A 385 -12.57 -28.41 1.30
C SER A 385 -13.23 -27.07 0.96
N SER A 386 -13.27 -26.69 -0.31
CA SER A 386 -13.72 -25.36 -0.74
C SER A 386 -14.26 -25.40 -2.17
N THR A 387 -15.04 -24.39 -2.51
CA THR A 387 -15.40 -24.07 -3.90
C THR A 387 -14.64 -22.82 -4.30
N TYR A 388 -13.91 -22.88 -5.41
CA TYR A 388 -13.27 -21.73 -6.01
C TYR A 388 -13.96 -21.37 -7.31
N TYR A 389 -14.01 -20.10 -7.64
CA TYR A 389 -14.65 -19.68 -8.89
C TYR A 389 -14.03 -18.44 -9.48
N PHE A 390 -14.11 -18.32 -10.79
CA PHE A 390 -13.89 -17.06 -11.49
C PHE A 390 -15.23 -16.42 -11.84
N LEU A 391 -15.27 -15.10 -11.67
CA LEU A 391 -16.17 -14.22 -12.40
C LEU A 391 -15.35 -13.59 -13.52
N VAL A 392 -15.70 -13.89 -14.77
CA VAL A 392 -15.02 -13.43 -15.97
C VAL A 392 -15.95 -12.45 -16.70
N VAL A 393 -15.42 -11.27 -17.06
CA VAL A 393 -16.13 -10.25 -17.84
C VAL A 393 -15.33 -9.96 -19.10
N THR A 394 -15.99 -10.14 -20.24
CA THR A 394 -15.40 -9.95 -21.57
C THR A 394 -16.36 -9.15 -22.47
N PRO A 395 -15.89 -8.58 -23.59
CA PRO A 395 -16.80 -7.99 -24.59
C PRO A 395 -17.90 -8.96 -25.03
N SER A 396 -19.12 -8.46 -25.28
CA SER A 396 -20.26 -9.26 -25.65
C SER A 396 -19.97 -10.14 -26.88
N GLY A 397 -20.40 -11.41 -26.81
CA GLY A 397 -20.13 -12.45 -27.81
C GLY A 397 -18.80 -13.15 -27.67
N SER A 398 -17.92 -12.70 -26.78
CA SER A 398 -16.59 -13.27 -26.60
C SER A 398 -16.56 -14.45 -25.62
N ARG A 399 -17.59 -14.63 -24.80
CA ARG A 399 -17.65 -15.62 -23.69
C ARG A 399 -16.41 -15.49 -22.79
N LEU A 400 -15.50 -16.49 -22.77
CA LEU A 400 -14.26 -16.41 -22.00
C LEU A 400 -13.14 -15.67 -22.78
N GLY A 401 -13.22 -15.62 -24.11
CA GLY A 401 -12.22 -14.97 -24.94
C GLY A 401 -10.77 -15.37 -24.62
N PRO A 402 -9.87 -14.41 -24.47
CA PRO A 402 -8.45 -14.67 -24.12
C PRO A 402 -8.29 -15.31 -22.74
N LEU A 403 -9.28 -15.18 -21.84
CA LEU A 403 -9.24 -15.74 -20.48
C LEU A 403 -9.57 -17.23 -20.43
N THR A 404 -9.80 -17.88 -21.59
CA THR A 404 -9.95 -19.33 -21.68
C THR A 404 -8.71 -20.07 -21.15
N SER A 405 -7.52 -19.62 -21.47
CA SER A 405 -6.28 -20.21 -20.96
C SER A 405 -6.13 -20.07 -19.46
N LEU A 406 -6.55 -18.93 -18.89
CA LEU A 406 -6.58 -18.69 -17.43
C LEU A 406 -7.43 -19.76 -16.73
N VAL A 407 -8.71 -19.90 -17.12
CA VAL A 407 -9.62 -20.82 -16.45
C VAL A 407 -9.22 -22.28 -16.66
N SER A 408 -8.59 -22.61 -17.79
CA SER A 408 -8.08 -23.95 -18.07
C SER A 408 -6.79 -24.29 -17.32
N SER A 409 -6.08 -23.31 -16.79
CA SER A 409 -4.82 -23.47 -16.07
C SER A 409 -4.99 -23.82 -14.59
N VAL A 410 -6.20 -23.66 -14.04
CA VAL A 410 -6.46 -23.95 -12.61
C VAL A 410 -6.13 -25.40 -12.30
N SER A 411 -5.29 -25.59 -11.30
CA SER A 411 -4.89 -26.94 -10.86
C SER A 411 -4.63 -26.99 -9.35
N GLU A 412 -4.76 -28.21 -8.81
CA GLU A 412 -4.38 -28.47 -7.42
C GLU A 412 -2.86 -28.68 -7.30
N LEU A 413 -2.24 -28.04 -6.31
CA LEU A 413 -0.85 -28.27 -5.96
C LEU A 413 -0.71 -29.54 -5.13
N SER A 414 0.29 -30.36 -5.40
CA SER A 414 0.66 -31.44 -4.49
C SER A 414 1.06 -30.87 -3.12
N PRO A 415 0.91 -31.61 -2.02
CA PRO A 415 1.37 -31.14 -0.70
C PRO A 415 2.83 -30.70 -0.69
N GLN A 416 3.68 -31.43 -1.41
CA GLN A 416 5.10 -31.13 -1.53
C GLN A 416 5.34 -29.83 -2.31
N ALA A 417 4.65 -29.61 -3.44
CA ALA A 417 4.73 -28.40 -4.22
C ALA A 417 4.25 -27.18 -3.40
N ALA A 418 3.15 -27.32 -2.68
CA ALA A 418 2.62 -26.27 -1.81
C ALA A 418 3.60 -25.91 -0.67
N ALA A 419 4.21 -26.90 -0.01
CA ALA A 419 5.21 -26.69 1.04
C ALA A 419 6.52 -26.04 0.52
N GLY A 420 6.80 -26.20 -0.77
CA GLY A 420 7.94 -25.57 -1.45
C GLY A 420 7.73 -24.09 -1.76
N ILE A 421 6.49 -23.58 -1.71
CA ILE A 421 6.20 -22.17 -1.99
C ILE A 421 6.59 -21.34 -0.77
N LYS A 422 7.65 -20.58 -0.92
CA LYS A 422 8.15 -19.67 0.10
C LYS A 422 8.04 -18.24 -0.39
N GLY A 423 7.62 -17.34 0.51
CA GLY A 423 7.64 -15.91 0.25
C GLY A 423 9.07 -15.35 0.23
N LYS A 424 9.16 -14.07 0.02
CA LYS A 424 10.40 -13.32 0.22
C LYS A 424 10.38 -12.66 1.59
N ARG A 425 11.56 -12.38 2.14
CA ARG A 425 11.73 -11.64 3.40
C ARG A 425 12.93 -10.71 3.33
N ILE A 426 12.88 -9.68 4.16
CA ILE A 426 14.05 -8.85 4.44
C ILE A 426 15.05 -9.66 5.27
N ARG A 427 16.30 -9.62 4.89
CA ARG A 427 17.43 -10.07 5.70
C ARG A 427 18.43 -8.95 5.89
N ILE A 428 18.78 -8.68 7.12
CA ILE A 428 19.80 -7.69 7.45
C ILE A 428 21.16 -8.39 7.54
N VAL A 429 22.11 -7.91 6.74
CA VAL A 429 23.47 -8.43 6.75
C VAL A 429 24.47 -7.33 7.05
N THR A 430 25.58 -7.70 7.70
CA THR A 430 26.71 -6.79 7.91
C THR A 430 27.69 -6.94 6.77
N VAL A 431 28.02 -5.83 6.13
CA VAL A 431 29.04 -5.77 5.06
C VAL A 431 30.39 -6.19 5.63
N LYS A 432 31.07 -7.13 4.96
CA LYS A 432 32.40 -7.63 5.32
C LYS A 432 33.47 -7.00 4.40
N ALA A 433 34.71 -7.06 4.82
CA ALA A 433 35.84 -6.72 3.94
C ALA A 433 35.82 -7.57 2.66
N GLY A 434 35.88 -6.92 1.51
CA GLY A 434 35.82 -7.55 0.20
C GLY A 434 34.40 -7.69 -0.39
N ASP A 435 33.34 -7.42 0.38
CA ASP A 435 31.99 -7.34 -0.18
C ASP A 435 31.85 -6.16 -1.15
N THR A 436 31.15 -6.43 -2.24
CA THR A 436 30.77 -5.43 -3.23
C THR A 436 29.26 -5.37 -3.38
N ILE A 437 28.74 -4.30 -3.97
CA ILE A 437 27.32 -4.20 -4.30
C ILE A 437 26.89 -5.43 -5.11
N ASP A 438 27.67 -5.82 -6.12
CA ASP A 438 27.33 -6.94 -6.98
C ASP A 438 27.38 -8.29 -6.25
N SER A 439 28.31 -8.48 -5.30
CA SER A 439 28.38 -9.72 -4.52
C SER A 439 27.21 -9.91 -3.58
N LEU A 440 26.71 -8.83 -2.99
CA LEU A 440 25.54 -8.85 -2.13
C LEU A 440 24.24 -8.88 -2.93
N ALA A 441 24.13 -8.10 -3.99
CA ALA A 441 22.96 -8.05 -4.86
C ALA A 441 22.62 -9.43 -5.47
N ARG A 442 23.64 -10.23 -5.87
CA ARG A 442 23.43 -11.59 -6.37
C ARG A 442 22.78 -12.55 -5.37
N GLN A 443 22.74 -12.20 -4.08
CA GLN A 443 22.06 -12.98 -3.04
C GLN A 443 20.56 -12.65 -2.95
N MET A 444 20.09 -11.63 -3.66
CA MET A 444 18.67 -11.26 -3.66
C MET A 444 17.83 -12.26 -4.46
N ALA A 445 16.66 -12.58 -3.96
CA ALA A 445 15.72 -13.54 -4.56
C ALA A 445 14.93 -12.92 -5.74
N TYR A 446 15.65 -12.39 -6.72
CA TYR A 446 15.10 -11.86 -7.97
C TYR A 446 15.85 -12.46 -9.17
N PRO A 447 15.16 -12.73 -10.28
CA PRO A 447 15.81 -13.23 -11.49
C PRO A 447 16.58 -12.15 -12.25
N ASP A 448 16.21 -10.86 -12.03
CA ASP A 448 16.71 -9.72 -12.78
C ASP A 448 16.88 -8.48 -11.90
N HIS A 449 17.54 -7.46 -12.43
CA HIS A 449 17.71 -6.14 -11.78
C HIS A 449 18.21 -6.20 -10.33
N GLN A 450 18.89 -7.28 -9.93
CA GLN A 450 19.30 -7.50 -8.53
C GLN A 450 20.15 -6.34 -8.00
N ARG A 451 21.09 -5.83 -8.84
CA ARG A 451 21.95 -4.70 -8.45
C ARG A 451 21.15 -3.43 -8.22
N ASP A 452 20.26 -3.08 -9.15
CA ASP A 452 19.47 -1.85 -9.05
C ASP A 452 18.53 -1.93 -7.84
N ARG A 453 17.85 -3.07 -7.67
CA ARG A 453 16.99 -3.32 -6.49
C ARG A 453 17.75 -3.23 -5.17
N PHE A 454 18.98 -3.75 -5.12
CA PHE A 454 19.83 -3.66 -3.93
C PHE A 454 20.23 -2.21 -3.63
N VAL A 455 20.62 -1.46 -4.64
CA VAL A 455 21.02 -0.05 -4.52
C VAL A 455 19.84 0.78 -4.02
N THR A 456 18.68 0.68 -4.67
CA THR A 456 17.49 1.42 -4.28
C THR A 456 17.00 1.04 -2.88
N LEU A 457 16.88 -0.25 -2.55
CA LEU A 457 16.41 -0.68 -1.24
C LEU A 457 17.27 -0.14 -0.07
N ASN A 458 18.56 0.08 -0.31
CA ASN A 458 19.53 0.52 0.68
C ASN A 458 19.90 2.02 0.59
N ALA A 459 19.21 2.80 -0.25
CA ALA A 459 19.50 4.23 -0.50
C ALA A 459 20.97 4.49 -0.83
N LEU A 460 21.49 3.78 -1.82
CA LEU A 460 22.91 3.83 -2.21
C LEU A 460 23.16 4.59 -3.53
N GLU A 461 22.15 5.23 -4.11
CA GLU A 461 22.24 5.91 -5.41
C GLU A 461 23.34 6.98 -5.44
N ASP A 462 23.45 7.78 -4.38
CA ASP A 462 24.45 8.85 -4.26
C ASP A 462 25.80 8.38 -3.76
N SER A 463 25.86 7.22 -3.15
CA SER A 463 27.09 6.70 -2.53
C SER A 463 27.21 5.20 -2.72
N PRO A 464 27.58 4.75 -3.92
CA PRO A 464 27.61 3.33 -4.27
C PRO A 464 28.77 2.56 -3.61
N THR A 465 29.33 3.08 -2.53
CA THR A 465 30.42 2.44 -1.79
C THR A 465 29.90 1.74 -0.54
N LEU A 466 30.31 0.48 -0.36
CA LEU A 466 30.06 -0.29 0.84
C LEU A 466 31.27 -0.22 1.78
N THR A 467 31.01 0.15 3.04
CA THR A 467 32.05 0.12 4.08
C THR A 467 31.83 -1.10 4.98
N PRO A 468 32.90 -1.84 5.31
CA PRO A 468 32.80 -2.94 6.29
C PRO A 468 32.18 -2.47 7.61
N GLY A 469 31.26 -3.28 8.14
CA GLY A 469 30.49 -2.94 9.34
C GLY A 469 29.12 -2.28 9.08
N ARG A 470 28.88 -1.73 7.87
CA ARG A 470 27.57 -1.21 7.48
C ARG A 470 26.55 -2.35 7.44
N LEU A 471 25.33 -2.08 7.91
CA LEU A 471 24.19 -2.99 7.70
C LEU A 471 23.51 -2.69 6.37
N VAL A 472 23.09 -3.73 5.68
CA VAL A 472 22.32 -3.61 4.44
C VAL A 472 21.15 -4.60 4.44
N LYS A 473 20.10 -4.22 3.74
CA LYS A 473 18.92 -5.05 3.50
C LYS A 473 19.14 -5.92 2.26
N LEU A 474 18.84 -7.20 2.37
CA LEU A 474 18.66 -8.12 1.25
C LEU A 474 17.22 -8.60 1.23
N VAL A 475 16.67 -8.84 0.06
CA VAL A 475 15.42 -9.59 -0.11
C VAL A 475 15.81 -11.01 -0.47
N VAL A 476 15.54 -11.96 0.41
CA VAL A 476 15.91 -13.37 0.24
C VAL A 476 14.67 -14.26 0.22
N ALA A 477 14.80 -15.48 -0.32
CA ALA A 477 13.73 -16.48 -0.22
C ALA A 477 13.46 -16.82 1.25
N GLY A 478 12.19 -16.96 1.60
CA GLY A 478 11.70 -17.21 2.96
C GLY A 478 11.90 -18.63 3.44
#